data_ce2eb8663dcdedc47fc665d4775195ad
#
_entry.id   ce2eb8663dcdedc47fc665d4775195ad
#
_cell.length_a   1.000
_cell.length_b   1.000
_cell.length_c   1.000
_cell.angle_alpha   90.00
_cell.angle_beta   90.00
_cell.angle_gamma   90.00
#
_symmetry.space_group_name_H-M   'P 1'
#
loop_
_entity.id
_entity.type
_entity.pdbx_description
1 polymer ?
#
loop_
_entity_poly.entity_id
_entity_poly.type
_entity_poly.pdbx_seq_one_letter_code
_entity_poly.pdbx_strand_id
1 'polypeptide(L)'
;QKLKDAGADIYPIMSDASQTIESRFGNPDMYIAKIKEITEKEPILSISGAEPIGPKAYLDALAILPCTGNTAAKLANGITDTPVLMAAKAHMRNNKPLVISISTNDGLGMNLKNIGLLCNSKNIYFVPFGQDNYQAKPNSLVAHIDLLIPTLEMALEHKQYQPILKDYL
;
A
#
# COMPACT_ATOMS: atom_id res chain seq x y z
N GLN A 1 -1.38 13.67 -4.72
CA GLN A 1 -2.20 14.76 -5.27
C GLN A 1 -3.57 14.27 -5.72
N LYS A 2 -3.68 13.29 -6.66
CA LYS A 2 -4.98 12.80 -7.20
C LYS A 2 -6.01 12.41 -6.14
N LEU A 3 -5.58 11.78 -5.03
CA LEU A 3 -6.49 11.44 -3.92
C LEU A 3 -7.02 12.69 -3.21
N LYS A 4 -6.18 13.70 -3.00
CA LYS A 4 -6.61 14.98 -2.41
C LYS A 4 -7.58 15.72 -3.33
N ASP A 5 -7.31 15.71 -4.64
CA ASP A 5 -8.18 16.31 -5.65
C ASP A 5 -9.55 15.60 -5.71
N ALA A 6 -9.59 14.30 -5.39
CA ALA A 6 -10.81 13.52 -5.23
C ALA A 6 -11.53 13.73 -3.88
N GLY A 7 -11.05 14.65 -3.03
CA GLY A 7 -11.66 15.00 -1.75
C GLY A 7 -11.25 14.15 -0.55
N ALA A 8 -10.21 13.29 -0.68
CA ALA A 8 -9.74 12.49 0.44
C ALA A 8 -8.95 13.31 1.46
N ASP A 9 -9.23 13.12 2.75
CA ASP A 9 -8.38 13.59 3.84
C ASP A 9 -7.28 12.57 4.12
N ILE A 10 -6.03 12.92 3.77
CA ILE A 10 -4.91 11.98 3.71
C ILE A 10 -4.06 12.05 4.97
N TYR A 11 -3.81 10.89 5.60
CA TYR A 11 -2.88 10.69 6.71
C TYR A 11 -1.66 9.92 6.21
N PRO A 12 -0.54 10.59 5.93
CA PRO A 12 0.62 9.92 5.35
C PRO A 12 1.37 9.09 6.40
N ILE A 13 1.83 7.91 6.00
CA ILE A 13 2.62 6.99 6.82
C ILE A 13 3.81 6.54 5.99
N MET A 14 5.01 6.59 6.54
CA MET A 14 6.22 6.20 5.81
C MET A 14 6.92 5.03 6.50
N SER A 15 7.38 4.06 5.69
CA SER A 15 8.23 2.97 6.19
C SER A 15 9.64 3.49 6.51
N ASP A 16 10.37 2.79 7.38
CA ASP A 16 11.75 3.15 7.74
C ASP A 16 12.64 3.28 6.49
N ALA A 17 12.49 2.35 5.53
CA ALA A 17 13.24 2.41 4.27
C ALA A 17 12.94 3.68 3.45
N SER A 18 11.69 4.14 3.42
CA SER A 18 11.32 5.37 2.71
C SER A 18 11.77 6.65 3.43
N GLN A 19 12.11 6.55 4.71
CA GLN A 19 12.64 7.66 5.51
C GLN A 19 14.15 7.80 5.44
N THR A 20 14.88 6.72 5.13
CA THR A 20 16.34 6.68 5.31
C THR A 20 17.13 6.32 4.07
N ILE A 21 16.51 5.61 3.12
CA ILE A 21 17.24 5.12 1.94
C ILE A 21 17.15 6.16 0.82
N GLU A 22 18.29 6.76 0.49
CA GLU A 22 18.45 7.53 -0.74
C GLU A 22 18.36 6.59 -1.95
N SER A 23 17.56 6.96 -2.92
CA SER A 23 17.32 6.16 -4.11
C SER A 23 17.58 6.98 -5.39
N ARG A 24 17.65 6.30 -6.54
CA ARG A 24 17.73 6.95 -7.85
C ARG A 24 16.56 7.92 -8.13
N PHE A 25 15.50 7.87 -7.34
CA PHE A 25 14.30 8.69 -7.49
C PHE A 25 14.33 9.95 -6.61
N GLY A 26 15.28 10.08 -5.68
CA GLY A 26 15.44 11.26 -4.83
C GLY A 26 15.84 10.95 -3.39
N ASN A 27 16.01 12.03 -2.64
CA ASN A 27 16.35 12.02 -1.22
C ASN A 27 15.06 11.90 -0.36
N PRO A 28 15.06 11.15 0.73
CA PRO A 28 13.94 11.01 1.66
C PRO A 28 13.34 12.35 2.13
N ASP A 29 14.18 13.34 2.45
CA ASP A 29 13.72 14.64 2.93
C ASP A 29 12.85 15.39 1.89
N MET A 30 13.18 15.24 0.60
CA MET A 30 12.36 15.81 -0.48
C MET A 30 10.96 15.18 -0.52
N TYR A 31 10.87 13.86 -0.31
CA TYR A 31 9.57 13.17 -0.27
C TYR A 31 8.77 13.55 0.96
N ILE A 32 9.41 13.66 2.13
CA ILE A 32 8.77 14.11 3.35
C ILE A 32 8.20 15.52 3.17
N ALA A 33 9.00 16.45 2.64
CA ALA A 33 8.56 17.82 2.36
C ALA A 33 7.38 17.86 1.38
N LYS A 34 7.46 17.08 0.29
CA LYS A 34 6.39 17.00 -0.72
C LYS A 34 5.09 16.39 -0.17
N ILE A 35 5.21 15.35 0.66
CA ILE A 35 4.06 14.74 1.33
C ILE A 35 3.40 15.73 2.27
N LYS A 36 4.16 16.47 3.08
CA LYS A 36 3.64 17.53 3.96
C LYS A 36 2.94 18.64 3.18
N GLU A 37 3.55 19.11 2.08
CA GLU A 37 2.95 20.11 1.20
C GLU A 37 1.58 19.65 0.66
N ILE A 38 1.50 18.41 0.17
CA ILE A 38 0.27 17.87 -0.44
C ILE A 38 -0.80 17.59 0.61
N THR A 39 -0.43 16.96 1.73
CA THR A 39 -1.40 16.47 2.72
C THR A 39 -1.72 17.47 3.81
N GLU A 40 -0.89 18.51 3.98
CA GLU A 40 -0.96 19.49 5.06
C GLU A 40 -0.85 18.85 6.46
N LYS A 41 -0.25 17.63 6.51
CA LYS A 41 -0.08 16.85 7.74
C LYS A 41 1.35 16.33 7.87
N GLU A 42 1.79 16.18 9.11
CA GLU A 42 3.02 15.48 9.42
C GLU A 42 2.87 13.99 9.13
N PRO A 43 3.81 13.36 8.42
CA PRO A 43 3.77 11.93 8.21
C PRO A 43 4.04 11.16 9.51
N ILE A 44 3.36 10.05 9.67
CA ILE A 44 3.62 9.08 10.75
C ILE A 44 4.89 8.31 10.39
N LEU A 45 5.92 8.47 11.22
CA LEU A 45 7.27 7.95 10.96
C LEU A 45 7.69 6.84 11.93
N SER A 46 6.87 6.51 12.94
CA SER A 46 7.21 5.52 13.95
C SER A 46 6.09 4.50 14.18
N ILE A 47 6.48 3.33 14.68
CA ILE A 47 5.53 2.28 15.07
C ILE A 47 4.55 2.82 16.12
N SER A 48 5.05 3.49 17.16
CA SER A 48 4.22 4.08 18.21
C SER A 48 3.30 5.18 17.70
N GLY A 49 3.73 5.93 16.67
CA GLY A 49 2.88 6.92 16.00
C GLY A 49 1.72 6.30 15.21
N ALA A 50 1.88 5.06 14.74
CA ALA A 50 0.85 4.34 13.98
C ALA A 50 -0.15 3.58 14.89
N GLU A 51 0.21 3.24 16.13
CA GLU A 51 -0.68 2.51 17.05
C GLU A 51 -2.04 3.18 17.28
N PRO A 52 -2.16 4.52 17.42
CA PRO A 52 -3.43 5.20 17.64
C PRO A 52 -4.48 5.02 16.53
N ILE A 53 -4.07 4.59 15.32
CA ILE A 53 -4.99 4.27 14.21
C ILE A 53 -6.00 3.22 14.65
N GLY A 54 -5.58 2.23 15.45
CA GLY A 54 -6.46 1.18 15.95
C GLY A 54 -7.57 1.68 16.87
N PRO A 55 -7.24 2.18 18.07
CA PRO A 55 -8.26 2.59 19.05
C PRO A 55 -9.07 3.82 18.63
N LYS A 56 -8.49 4.75 17.86
CA LYS A 56 -9.20 5.94 17.38
C LYS A 56 -10.05 5.69 16.13
N ALA A 57 -9.74 4.66 15.34
CA ALA A 57 -10.49 4.23 14.15
C ALA A 57 -10.84 5.34 13.15
N TYR A 58 -10.00 6.38 13.01
CA TYR A 58 -10.28 7.60 12.25
C TYR A 58 -10.06 7.47 10.74
N LEU A 59 -9.44 6.37 10.27
CA LEU A 59 -9.28 6.11 8.85
C LEU A 59 -10.46 5.29 8.33
N ASP A 60 -11.00 5.64 7.17
CA ASP A 60 -12.03 4.82 6.49
C ASP A 60 -11.43 3.71 5.65
N ALA A 61 -10.30 3.97 5.02
CA ALA A 61 -9.49 3.00 4.30
C ALA A 61 -8.00 3.23 4.54
N LEU A 62 -7.18 2.20 4.37
CA LEU A 62 -5.73 2.32 4.35
C LEU A 62 -5.20 1.80 3.01
N ALA A 63 -4.26 2.51 2.39
CA ALA A 63 -3.60 2.07 1.17
C ALA A 63 -2.09 1.95 1.37
N ILE A 64 -1.50 0.82 0.93
CA ILE A 64 -0.05 0.63 0.88
C ILE A 64 0.40 0.80 -0.58
N LEU A 65 1.10 1.90 -0.88
CA LEU A 65 1.51 2.24 -2.24
C LEU A 65 2.90 2.93 -2.28
N PRO A 66 3.86 2.35 -2.99
CA PRO A 66 3.84 0.97 -3.49
C PRO A 66 3.96 -0.05 -2.35
N CYS A 67 3.37 -1.23 -2.52
CA CYS A 67 3.60 -2.37 -1.64
C CYS A 67 4.71 -3.26 -2.24
N THR A 68 5.88 -3.24 -1.63
CA THR A 68 7.01 -4.09 -2.05
C THR A 68 6.79 -5.54 -1.65
N GLY A 69 7.53 -6.47 -2.29
CA GLY A 69 7.50 -7.89 -1.92
C GLY A 69 7.83 -8.12 -0.44
N ASN A 70 8.77 -7.36 0.12
CA ASN A 70 9.10 -7.45 1.55
C ASN A 70 7.91 -7.05 2.44
N THR A 71 7.23 -5.96 2.11
CA THR A 71 6.04 -5.50 2.84
C THR A 71 4.89 -6.51 2.72
N ALA A 72 4.64 -7.03 1.52
CA ALA A 72 3.63 -8.06 1.28
C ALA A 72 3.93 -9.35 2.07
N ALA A 73 5.19 -9.80 2.07
CA ALA A 73 5.63 -10.97 2.83
C ALA A 73 5.41 -10.79 4.34
N LYS A 74 5.82 -9.66 4.89
CA LYS A 74 5.64 -9.35 6.31
C LYS A 74 4.15 -9.28 6.68
N LEU A 75 3.35 -8.58 5.88
CA LEU A 75 1.91 -8.46 6.10
C LEU A 75 1.22 -9.83 6.09
N ALA A 76 1.54 -10.69 5.11
CA ALA A 76 0.99 -12.04 4.99
C ALA A 76 1.34 -12.95 6.17
N ASN A 77 2.47 -12.68 6.84
CA ASN A 77 2.92 -13.46 8.00
C ASN A 77 2.66 -12.76 9.36
N GLY A 78 1.88 -11.68 9.38
CA GLY A 78 1.50 -10.99 10.61
C GLY A 78 2.65 -10.22 11.30
N ILE A 79 3.75 -9.93 10.59
CA ILE A 79 4.89 -9.18 11.11
C ILE A 79 4.56 -7.69 11.09
N THR A 80 4.81 -6.98 12.19
CA THR A 80 4.44 -5.58 12.40
C THR A 80 5.61 -4.73 12.88
N ASP A 81 6.75 -4.86 12.25
CA ASP A 81 8.04 -4.26 12.63
C ASP A 81 8.34 -2.93 11.90
N THR A 82 7.35 -2.34 11.24
CA THR A 82 7.46 -1.01 10.60
C THR A 82 6.22 -0.17 10.86
N PRO A 83 6.28 1.18 10.73
CA PRO A 83 5.11 2.05 10.88
C PRO A 83 3.95 1.66 9.95
N VAL A 84 4.25 1.30 8.71
CA VAL A 84 3.24 0.88 7.71
C VAL A 84 2.54 -0.42 8.11
N LEU A 85 3.29 -1.42 8.57
CA LEU A 85 2.74 -2.71 9.00
C LEU A 85 1.97 -2.59 10.31
N MET A 86 2.42 -1.74 11.24
CA MET A 86 1.67 -1.42 12.44
C MET A 86 0.36 -0.71 12.11
N ALA A 87 0.39 0.26 11.20
CA ALA A 87 -0.83 0.94 10.72
C ALA A 87 -1.81 -0.06 10.10
N ALA A 88 -1.33 -0.97 9.23
CA ALA A 88 -2.16 -1.99 8.61
C ALA A 88 -2.84 -2.88 9.66
N LYS A 89 -2.06 -3.43 10.61
CA LYS A 89 -2.59 -4.22 11.73
C LYS A 89 -3.63 -3.44 12.55
N ALA A 90 -3.27 -2.19 12.94
CA ALA A 90 -4.14 -1.35 13.76
C ALA A 90 -5.45 -0.99 13.04
N HIS A 91 -5.39 -0.73 11.73
CA HIS A 91 -6.55 -0.43 10.90
C HIS A 91 -7.45 -1.65 10.69
N MET A 92 -6.88 -2.78 10.29
CA MET A 92 -7.63 -4.01 9.98
C MET A 92 -8.36 -4.60 11.19
N ARG A 93 -7.88 -4.38 12.43
CA ARG A 93 -8.60 -4.80 13.63
C ARG A 93 -10.01 -4.20 13.75
N ASN A 94 -10.27 -3.08 13.06
CA ASN A 94 -11.58 -2.42 13.01
C ASN A 94 -12.45 -2.93 11.85
N ASN A 95 -12.06 -4.03 11.17
CA ASN A 95 -12.71 -4.58 9.98
C ASN A 95 -12.84 -3.60 8.81
N LYS A 96 -11.97 -2.58 8.75
CA LYS A 96 -11.93 -1.61 7.66
C LYS A 96 -11.01 -2.06 6.52
N PRO A 97 -11.22 -1.56 5.28
CA PRO A 97 -10.52 -2.05 4.09
C PRO A 97 -9.06 -1.60 4.03
N LEU A 98 -8.19 -2.54 3.65
CA LEU A 98 -6.80 -2.31 3.28
C LEU A 98 -6.64 -2.52 1.78
N VAL A 99 -6.15 -1.49 1.06
CA VAL A 99 -5.86 -1.58 -0.38
C VAL A 99 -4.35 -1.73 -0.60
N ILE A 100 -3.97 -2.69 -1.42
CA ILE A 100 -2.58 -2.99 -1.75
C ILE A 100 -2.30 -2.66 -3.21
N SER A 101 -1.33 -1.77 -3.45
CA SER A 101 -0.75 -1.50 -4.77
C SER A 101 0.59 -2.22 -4.89
N ILE A 102 0.57 -3.46 -5.36
CA ILE A 102 1.78 -4.30 -5.45
C ILE A 102 2.81 -3.73 -6.43
N SER A 103 4.07 -3.76 -6.06
CA SER A 103 5.19 -3.42 -6.95
C SER A 103 6.43 -4.18 -6.49
N THR A 104 6.75 -5.28 -7.19
CA THR A 104 7.86 -6.15 -6.82
C THR A 104 8.41 -6.92 -8.01
N ASN A 105 9.72 -7.10 -8.06
CA ASN A 105 10.40 -7.84 -9.13
C ASN A 105 10.35 -9.37 -8.96
N ASP A 106 9.84 -9.87 -7.84
CA ASP A 106 9.72 -11.31 -7.52
C ASP A 106 8.28 -11.74 -7.23
N GLY A 107 7.30 -11.00 -7.77
CA GLY A 107 5.87 -11.26 -7.57
C GLY A 107 5.42 -12.65 -8.05
N LEU A 108 6.01 -13.16 -9.12
CA LEU A 108 5.79 -14.53 -9.61
C LEU A 108 6.80 -15.55 -9.05
N GLY A 109 7.73 -15.10 -8.20
CA GLY A 109 8.66 -15.94 -7.45
C GLY A 109 8.12 -16.28 -6.06
N MET A 110 8.99 -16.13 -5.02
CA MET A 110 8.64 -16.45 -3.64
C MET A 110 7.48 -15.62 -3.07
N ASN A 111 7.25 -14.42 -3.62
CA ASN A 111 6.15 -13.57 -3.18
C ASN A 111 4.78 -13.94 -3.75
N LEU A 112 4.68 -14.83 -4.75
CA LEU A 112 3.38 -15.27 -5.26
C LEU A 112 2.50 -15.91 -4.17
N LYS A 113 3.10 -16.72 -3.29
CA LYS A 113 2.39 -17.30 -2.14
C LYS A 113 1.85 -16.24 -1.18
N ASN A 114 2.65 -15.19 -0.92
CA ASN A 114 2.25 -14.10 -0.02
C ASN A 114 1.10 -13.27 -0.62
N ILE A 115 1.19 -12.97 -1.92
CA ILE A 115 0.12 -12.31 -2.67
C ILE A 115 -1.16 -13.16 -2.62
N GLY A 116 -1.05 -14.47 -2.88
CA GLY A 116 -2.18 -15.39 -2.80
C GLY A 116 -2.84 -15.44 -1.42
N LEU A 117 -2.05 -15.46 -0.34
CA LEU A 117 -2.56 -15.38 1.04
C LEU A 117 -3.29 -14.07 1.29
N LEU A 118 -2.74 -12.95 0.85
CA LEU A 118 -3.35 -11.63 1.01
C LEU A 118 -4.61 -11.48 0.16
N CYS A 119 -4.65 -11.99 -1.08
CA CYS A 119 -5.84 -12.00 -1.93
C CYS A 119 -7.01 -12.78 -1.30
N ASN A 120 -6.72 -13.80 -0.48
CA ASN A 120 -7.73 -14.59 0.22
C ASN A 120 -8.05 -14.04 1.62
N SER A 121 -7.42 -12.95 2.04
CA SER A 121 -7.63 -12.38 3.37
C SER A 121 -8.83 -11.41 3.38
N LYS A 122 -9.61 -11.47 4.45
CA LYS A 122 -10.76 -10.58 4.62
C LYS A 122 -10.33 -9.10 4.69
N ASN A 123 -11.08 -8.25 4.01
CA ASN A 123 -10.89 -6.80 3.98
C ASN A 123 -9.56 -6.34 3.35
N ILE A 124 -8.87 -7.21 2.61
CA ILE A 124 -7.72 -6.85 1.79
C ILE A 124 -8.13 -6.84 0.33
N TYR A 125 -7.83 -5.75 -0.36
CA TYR A 125 -8.18 -5.50 -1.77
C TYR A 125 -6.93 -5.09 -2.54
N PHE A 126 -6.83 -5.53 -3.78
CA PHE A 126 -5.69 -5.19 -4.63
C PHE A 126 -6.08 -4.19 -5.71
N VAL A 127 -5.24 -3.18 -5.90
CA VAL A 127 -5.23 -2.44 -7.15
C VAL A 127 -4.90 -3.43 -8.26
N PRO A 128 -5.68 -3.51 -9.36
CA PRO A 128 -5.38 -4.42 -10.46
C PRO A 128 -3.92 -4.40 -10.87
N PHE A 129 -3.33 -5.56 -11.10
CA PHE A 129 -1.90 -5.70 -11.36
C PHE A 129 -1.59 -6.72 -12.44
N GLY A 130 -0.41 -6.61 -13.04
CA GLY A 130 0.08 -7.52 -14.07
C GLY A 130 1.59 -7.46 -14.21
N GLN A 131 2.12 -8.12 -15.24
CA GLN A 131 3.53 -8.06 -15.60
C GLN A 131 3.81 -6.80 -16.43
N ASP A 132 4.60 -5.86 -15.88
CA ASP A 132 4.96 -4.59 -16.56
C ASP A 132 5.94 -4.80 -17.72
N ASN A 133 6.80 -5.81 -17.62
CA ASN A 133 7.78 -6.14 -18.66
C ASN A 133 8.21 -7.62 -18.53
N TYR A 134 7.40 -8.53 -19.05
CA TYR A 134 7.64 -9.98 -18.92
C TYR A 134 8.91 -10.45 -19.63
N GLN A 135 9.41 -9.72 -20.64
CA GLN A 135 10.64 -10.09 -21.36
C GLN A 135 11.89 -9.77 -20.52
N ALA A 136 11.97 -8.56 -19.96
CA ALA A 136 13.15 -8.15 -19.20
C ALA A 136 13.05 -8.49 -17.70
N LYS A 137 11.83 -8.64 -17.18
CA LYS A 137 11.55 -8.91 -15.76
C LYS A 137 10.45 -9.97 -15.63
N PRO A 138 10.72 -11.24 -15.94
CA PRO A 138 9.70 -12.28 -16.06
C PRO A 138 8.93 -12.56 -14.76
N ASN A 139 9.46 -12.19 -13.59
CA ASN A 139 8.82 -12.40 -12.30
C ASN A 139 8.23 -11.11 -11.68
N SER A 140 8.31 -9.97 -12.38
CA SER A 140 7.81 -8.70 -11.86
C SER A 140 6.30 -8.62 -11.95
N LEU A 141 5.69 -8.11 -10.86
CA LEU A 141 4.29 -7.71 -10.82
C LEU A 141 4.18 -6.27 -10.34
N VAL A 142 3.42 -5.48 -11.09
CA VAL A 142 3.19 -4.07 -10.79
C VAL A 142 1.69 -3.75 -10.89
N ALA A 143 1.20 -2.92 -9.98
CA ALA A 143 -0.18 -2.47 -10.00
C ALA A 143 -0.39 -1.31 -10.99
N HIS A 144 -1.55 -1.27 -11.62
CA HIS A 144 -2.02 -0.15 -12.43
C HIS A 144 -2.47 1.00 -11.52
N ILE A 145 -1.55 1.88 -11.17
CA ILE A 145 -1.76 2.94 -10.16
C ILE A 145 -2.90 3.91 -10.50
N ASP A 146 -3.24 4.06 -11.77
CA ASP A 146 -4.38 4.82 -12.25
C ASP A 146 -5.73 4.25 -11.79
N LEU A 147 -5.76 2.96 -11.41
CA LEU A 147 -6.93 2.29 -10.85
C LEU A 147 -7.00 2.35 -9.32
N LEU A 148 -6.11 3.09 -8.65
CA LEU A 148 -6.11 3.22 -7.19
C LEU A 148 -7.42 3.79 -6.65
N ILE A 149 -7.89 4.91 -7.22
CA ILE A 149 -9.10 5.59 -6.74
C ILE A 149 -10.33 4.69 -6.89
N PRO A 150 -10.65 4.14 -8.08
CA PRO A 150 -11.80 3.24 -8.19
C PRO A 150 -11.66 1.95 -7.34
N THR A 151 -10.43 1.49 -7.08
CA THR A 151 -10.22 0.36 -6.16
C THR A 151 -10.55 0.75 -4.71
N LEU A 152 -10.15 1.95 -4.26
CA LEU A 152 -10.49 2.45 -2.93
C LEU A 152 -12.01 2.61 -2.76
N GLU A 153 -12.71 3.17 -3.74
CA GLU A 153 -14.17 3.32 -3.73
C GLU A 153 -14.87 1.96 -3.59
N MET A 154 -14.47 0.97 -4.38
CA MET A 154 -14.99 -0.39 -4.27
C MET A 154 -14.65 -1.05 -2.93
N ALA A 155 -13.43 -0.84 -2.42
CA ALA A 155 -13.00 -1.39 -1.14
C ALA A 155 -13.82 -0.83 0.04
N LEU A 156 -14.23 0.45 0.00
CA LEU A 156 -15.15 1.03 0.98
C LEU A 156 -16.52 0.33 1.00
N GLU A 157 -16.93 -0.25 -0.12
CA GLU A 157 -18.12 -1.10 -0.23
C GLU A 157 -17.83 -2.59 0.06
N HIS A 158 -16.63 -2.93 0.55
CA HIS A 158 -16.15 -4.30 0.76
C HIS A 158 -16.15 -5.16 -0.51
N LYS A 159 -15.84 -4.57 -1.65
CA LYS A 159 -15.76 -5.24 -2.95
C LYS A 159 -14.38 -5.10 -3.57
N GLN A 160 -13.91 -6.17 -4.23
CA GLN A 160 -12.68 -6.11 -5.05
C GLN A 160 -13.00 -5.51 -6.40
N TYR A 161 -12.22 -4.50 -6.81
CA TYR A 161 -12.28 -3.97 -8.18
C TYR A 161 -11.81 -5.03 -9.18
N GLN A 162 -12.59 -5.25 -10.24
CA GLN A 162 -12.33 -6.30 -11.23
C GLN A 162 -12.06 -5.71 -12.63
N PRO A 163 -11.27 -6.39 -13.50
CA PRO A 163 -10.50 -7.61 -13.19
C PRO A 163 -9.29 -7.31 -12.31
N ILE A 164 -8.96 -8.21 -11.38
CA ILE A 164 -7.79 -8.05 -10.49
C ILE A 164 -6.46 -8.27 -11.25
N LEU A 165 -6.44 -9.20 -12.21
CA LEU A 165 -5.31 -9.40 -13.12
C LEU A 165 -5.58 -8.63 -14.41
N LYS A 166 -4.66 -7.74 -14.75
CA LYS A 166 -4.77 -6.89 -15.92
C LYS A 166 -3.43 -6.77 -16.63
N ASP A 167 -3.44 -6.99 -17.94
CA ASP A 167 -2.24 -6.90 -18.77
C ASP A 167 -1.77 -5.45 -18.93
N TYR A 168 -0.45 -5.29 -19.10
CA TYR A 168 0.17 -4.08 -19.61
C TYR A 168 0.28 -4.23 -21.13
N LEU A 169 -0.64 -3.59 -21.84
CA LEU A 169 -0.63 -3.50 -23.31
C LEU A 169 0.08 -2.22 -23.75
#